data_97999ec1fda910198608cd7cfaab9af8
#
_entry.id   97999ec1fda910198608cd7cfaab9af8
#
_cell.length_a   1.000
_cell.length_b   1.000
_cell.length_c   1.000
_cell.angle_alpha   90.00
_cell.angle_beta   90.00
_cell.angle_gamma   90.00
#
_symmetry.space_group_name_H-M   'P 1'
#
loop_
_entity.id
_entity.type
_entity.pdbx_description
1 polymer ?
#
loop_
_entity_poly.entity_id
_entity_poly.type
_entity_poly.pdbx_seq_one_letter_code
_entity_poly.pdbx_strand_id
1 'polypeptide(L)'
;MDRSRRELMGGIGAGLVLAGMGSTAACAAPQRKLGYAIVGLGYYATQQIMPNFAGCEHAKLVALVSGTPAKLAQYGDQYGIPKPHRYSYAEFDRIRDNPDIDIVYIVLPNSLHAEYSIRAAQAGKHVMCEKPMAVSVAECQAMIAACAKAGRKLMIGYRSRFEP
;
A
#
# COMPACT_ATOMS: atom_id res chain seq x y z
N MET A 1 51.73 -31.96 -52.86
CA MET A 1 51.95 -33.23 -52.17
C MET A 1 50.99 -33.23 -51.03
N ASP A 2 50.03 -33.94 -50.92
CA ASP A 2 49.53 -35.27 -51.24
C ASP A 2 48.50 -35.57 -50.13
N ARG A 3 47.28 -35.83 -50.56
CA ARG A 3 46.46 -37.01 -50.27
C ARG A 3 46.31 -37.34 -48.74
N SER A 4 45.21 -37.76 -48.26
CA SER A 4 44.03 -38.43 -48.88
C SER A 4 43.04 -38.73 -47.75
N ARG A 5 41.75 -38.52 -47.99
CA ARG A 5 40.73 -39.59 -48.14
C ARG A 5 40.42 -40.40 -46.90
N ARG A 6 39.23 -40.38 -46.61
CA ARG A 6 38.06 -41.30 -46.81
C ARG A 6 37.42 -41.68 -45.51
N GLU A 7 36.21 -41.26 -45.39
CA GLU A 7 34.98 -42.08 -45.27
C GLU A 7 34.97 -43.15 -44.15
N LEU A 8 34.05 -43.00 -43.26
CA LEU A 8 33.06 -44.08 -43.09
C LEU A 8 31.73 -43.55 -42.56
N MET A 9 30.71 -43.99 -43.21
CA MET A 9 29.29 -43.84 -42.89
C MET A 9 28.92 -44.54 -41.61
N GLY A 10 27.84 -44.07 -41.01
CA GLY A 10 26.95 -45.00 -40.29
C GLY A 10 26.27 -44.41 -39.10
N GLY A 11 24.97 -44.33 -39.15
CA GLY A 11 24.15 -44.35 -37.98
C GLY A 11 23.10 -43.26 -37.86
N ILE A 12 21.99 -43.53 -38.50
CA ILE A 12 20.68 -42.92 -38.30
C ILE A 12 20.27 -42.96 -36.82
N GLY A 13 19.85 -41.80 -36.30
CA GLY A 13 19.23 -41.71 -34.99
C GLY A 13 18.47 -40.41 -34.87
N ALA A 14 17.32 -40.29 -35.54
CA ALA A 14 16.39 -39.17 -35.35
C ALA A 14 15.71 -39.30 -33.98
N GLY A 15 16.25 -38.60 -33.01
CA GLY A 15 15.62 -38.40 -31.70
C GLY A 15 15.01 -36.97 -31.66
N LEU A 16 13.78 -36.84 -32.12
CA LEU A 16 13.00 -35.63 -31.96
C LEU A 16 12.56 -35.55 -30.51
N VAL A 17 13.37 -34.91 -29.64
CA VAL A 17 12.94 -34.55 -28.29
C VAL A 17 12.07 -33.30 -28.40
N LEU A 18 10.77 -33.51 -28.52
CA LEU A 18 9.78 -32.45 -28.21
C LEU A 18 9.90 -32.12 -26.74
N ALA A 19 10.72 -31.14 -26.44
CA ALA A 19 10.67 -30.45 -25.15
C ALA A 19 9.33 -29.72 -25.09
N GLY A 20 8.34 -30.38 -24.49
CA GLY A 20 7.07 -29.76 -24.13
C GLY A 20 7.35 -28.59 -23.18
N MET A 21 7.32 -27.39 -23.71
CA MET A 21 7.24 -26.18 -22.89
C MET A 21 5.86 -26.17 -22.26
N GLY A 22 5.72 -26.94 -21.18
CA GLY A 22 4.61 -26.77 -20.24
C GLY A 22 4.68 -25.37 -19.67
N SER A 23 3.93 -24.44 -20.24
CA SER A 23 3.59 -23.19 -19.57
C SER A 23 2.84 -23.56 -18.29
N THR A 24 3.59 -23.70 -17.20
CA THR A 24 2.99 -23.63 -15.88
C THR A 24 2.46 -22.22 -15.73
N ALA A 25 1.17 -22.02 -16.02
CA ALA A 25 0.45 -20.85 -15.56
C ALA A 25 0.62 -20.85 -14.03
N ALA A 26 1.55 -20.04 -13.56
CA ALA A 26 1.70 -19.78 -12.15
C ALA A 26 0.37 -19.17 -11.72
N CYS A 27 -0.46 -19.98 -11.04
CA CYS A 27 -1.68 -19.51 -10.42
C CYS A 27 -1.23 -18.45 -9.41
N ALA A 28 -1.39 -17.17 -9.76
CA ALA A 28 -1.03 -16.07 -8.88
C ALA A 28 -1.83 -16.28 -7.57
N ALA A 29 -1.13 -16.48 -6.48
CA ALA A 29 -1.75 -16.56 -5.17
C ALA A 29 -2.64 -15.31 -4.97
N PRO A 30 -3.83 -15.45 -4.37
CA PRO A 30 -4.72 -14.32 -4.16
C PRO A 30 -3.96 -13.21 -3.43
N GLN A 31 -3.86 -12.04 -4.06
CA GLN A 31 -3.14 -10.92 -3.49
C GLN A 31 -3.84 -10.49 -2.19
N ARG A 32 -3.05 -10.42 -1.11
CA ARG A 32 -3.53 -9.93 0.17
C ARG A 32 -4.07 -8.51 0.03
N LYS A 33 -5.26 -8.22 0.57
CA LYS A 33 -5.77 -6.84 0.64
C LYS A 33 -4.81 -5.97 1.44
N LEU A 34 -4.49 -4.78 0.93
CA LEU A 34 -3.69 -3.79 1.62
C LEU A 34 -4.45 -3.23 2.83
N GLY A 35 -3.80 -3.19 3.98
CA GLY A 35 -4.36 -2.68 5.22
C GLY A 35 -4.21 -1.17 5.33
N TYR A 36 -5.33 -0.49 5.54
CA TYR A 36 -5.38 0.97 5.71
C TYR A 36 -5.62 1.34 7.17
N ALA A 37 -4.85 2.31 7.66
CA ALA A 37 -5.14 3.05 8.88
C ALA A 37 -5.72 4.42 8.50
N ILE A 38 -6.91 4.76 9.00
CA ILE A 38 -7.51 6.08 8.82
C ILE A 38 -7.11 6.99 9.97
N VAL A 39 -6.55 8.15 9.65
CA VAL A 39 -6.13 9.18 10.61
C VAL A 39 -7.06 10.39 10.51
N GLY A 40 -7.81 10.61 11.59
CA GLY A 40 -8.84 11.64 11.63
C GLY A 40 -10.24 11.08 11.33
N LEU A 41 -11.08 10.99 12.38
CA LEU A 41 -12.46 10.50 12.28
C LEU A 41 -13.45 11.69 12.20
N GLY A 42 -13.19 12.57 11.20
CA GLY A 42 -14.11 13.65 10.81
C GLY A 42 -15.24 13.15 9.93
N TYR A 43 -16.16 14.06 9.56
CA TYR A 43 -17.31 13.74 8.69
C TYR A 43 -16.87 13.05 7.39
N TYR A 44 -15.86 13.60 6.71
CA TYR A 44 -15.41 13.07 5.42
C TYR A 44 -14.87 11.63 5.55
N ALA A 45 -14.06 11.37 6.56
CA ALA A 45 -13.55 10.02 6.82
C ALA A 45 -14.68 9.04 7.11
N THR A 46 -15.60 9.40 8.01
CA THR A 46 -16.61 8.48 8.54
C THR A 46 -17.80 8.28 7.62
N GLN A 47 -18.14 9.27 6.78
CA GLN A 47 -19.32 9.22 5.92
C GLN A 47 -19.00 9.00 4.44
N GLN A 48 -17.77 9.36 4.00
CA GLN A 48 -17.42 9.29 2.58
C GLN A 48 -16.32 8.27 2.27
N ILE A 49 -15.39 8.00 3.21
CA ILE A 49 -14.26 7.10 2.95
C ILE A 49 -14.50 5.72 3.54
N MET A 50 -14.74 5.63 4.84
CA MET A 50 -14.80 4.35 5.56
C MET A 50 -15.89 3.40 5.04
N PRO A 51 -17.11 3.86 4.66
CA PRO A 51 -18.15 2.97 4.13
C PRO A 51 -17.75 2.27 2.83
N ASN A 52 -16.90 2.89 2.02
CA ASN A 52 -16.50 2.34 0.72
C ASN A 52 -15.50 1.19 0.83
N PHE A 53 -14.86 0.99 1.98
CA PHE A 53 -13.95 -0.16 2.16
C PHE A 53 -14.63 -1.51 2.00
N ALA A 54 -15.94 -1.60 2.27
CA ALA A 54 -16.70 -2.84 2.10
C ALA A 54 -16.69 -3.34 0.64
N GLY A 55 -16.71 -2.39 -0.32
CA GLY A 55 -16.68 -2.69 -1.75
C GLY A 55 -15.26 -2.80 -2.35
N CYS A 56 -14.20 -2.53 -1.58
CA CYS A 56 -12.84 -2.57 -2.10
C CYS A 56 -12.33 -4.01 -2.25
N GLU A 57 -11.89 -4.34 -3.47
CA GLU A 57 -11.28 -5.64 -3.76
C GLU A 57 -9.88 -5.77 -3.18
N HIS A 58 -9.06 -4.71 -3.24
CA HIS A 58 -7.64 -4.73 -2.90
C HIS A 58 -7.28 -4.01 -1.60
N ALA A 59 -8.26 -3.41 -0.91
CA ALA A 59 -8.06 -2.65 0.32
C ALA A 59 -8.96 -3.13 1.45
N LYS A 60 -8.49 -2.98 2.70
CA LYS A 60 -9.28 -3.20 3.91
C LYS A 60 -8.92 -2.18 4.98
N LEU A 61 -9.92 -1.77 5.76
CA LEU A 61 -9.70 -0.93 6.93
C LEU A 61 -9.23 -1.81 8.09
N VAL A 62 -8.07 -1.48 8.68
CA VAL A 62 -7.46 -2.30 9.74
C VAL A 62 -7.13 -1.51 11.01
N ALA A 63 -7.07 -0.19 10.94
CA ALA A 63 -6.72 0.64 12.09
C ALA A 63 -7.38 2.02 12.02
N LEU A 64 -7.55 2.64 13.17
CA LEU A 64 -8.11 3.99 13.33
C LEU A 64 -7.21 4.83 14.22
N VAL A 65 -7.09 6.12 13.89
CA VAL A 65 -6.39 7.11 14.71
C VAL A 65 -7.31 8.32 14.95
N SER A 66 -7.55 8.66 16.19
CA SER A 66 -8.37 9.84 16.55
C SER A 66 -8.03 10.38 17.92
N GLY A 67 -8.18 11.69 18.10
CA GLY A 67 -8.11 12.33 19.42
C GLY A 67 -9.37 12.17 20.28
N THR A 68 -10.43 11.55 19.76
CA THR A 68 -11.70 11.38 20.46
C THR A 68 -11.93 9.91 20.80
N PRO A 69 -11.74 9.49 22.08
CA PRO A 69 -11.88 8.08 22.48
C PRO A 69 -13.26 7.49 22.15
N ALA A 70 -14.34 8.29 22.31
CA ALA A 70 -15.69 7.83 21.98
C ALA A 70 -15.83 7.46 20.49
N LYS A 71 -15.20 8.23 19.58
CA LYS A 71 -15.20 7.90 18.14
C LYS A 71 -14.38 6.65 17.84
N LEU A 72 -13.24 6.46 18.53
CA LEU A 72 -12.44 5.24 18.39
C LEU A 72 -13.23 4.00 18.83
N ALA A 73 -13.99 4.10 19.90
CA ALA A 73 -14.87 3.01 20.35
C ALA A 73 -15.98 2.77 19.32
N GLN A 74 -16.77 3.79 19.00
CA GLN A 74 -17.91 3.70 18.10
C GLN A 74 -17.54 3.10 16.74
N TYR A 75 -16.60 3.73 16.04
CA TYR A 75 -16.22 3.28 14.69
C TYR A 75 -15.35 2.03 14.71
N GLY A 76 -14.56 1.85 15.77
CA GLY A 76 -13.82 0.62 15.98
C GLY A 76 -14.74 -0.60 16.09
N ASP A 77 -15.82 -0.49 16.85
CA ASP A 77 -16.81 -1.56 16.99
C ASP A 77 -17.61 -1.75 15.70
N GLN A 78 -18.06 -0.64 15.07
CA GLN A 78 -18.80 -0.66 13.81
C GLN A 78 -18.05 -1.37 12.69
N TYR A 79 -16.74 -1.16 12.57
CA TYR A 79 -15.91 -1.72 11.49
C TYR A 79 -15.10 -2.95 11.91
N GLY A 80 -15.34 -3.47 13.12
CA GLY A 80 -14.63 -4.66 13.62
C GLY A 80 -13.14 -4.46 13.82
N ILE A 81 -12.69 -3.22 14.09
CA ILE A 81 -11.28 -2.92 14.32
C ILE A 81 -10.91 -3.33 15.76
N PRO A 82 -9.89 -4.20 15.94
CA PRO A 82 -9.47 -4.63 17.27
C PRO A 82 -9.01 -3.44 18.15
N LYS A 83 -9.23 -3.51 19.45
CA LYS A 83 -8.79 -2.45 20.38
C LYS A 83 -7.32 -2.06 20.25
N PRO A 84 -6.36 -3.01 20.09
CA PRO A 84 -4.95 -2.67 19.89
C PRO A 84 -4.64 -1.88 18.60
N HIS A 85 -5.58 -1.84 17.65
CA HIS A 85 -5.44 -1.11 16.39
C HIS A 85 -6.19 0.24 16.40
N ARG A 86 -6.60 0.71 17.56
CA ARG A 86 -7.27 1.99 17.76
C ARG A 86 -6.32 2.91 18.53
N TYR A 87 -5.75 3.89 17.85
CA TYR A 87 -4.69 4.74 18.39
C TYR A 87 -5.20 6.15 18.67
N SER A 88 -4.73 6.74 19.77
CA SER A 88 -4.79 8.18 19.97
C SER A 88 -3.71 8.88 19.14
N TYR A 89 -3.78 10.21 18.98
CA TYR A 89 -2.70 10.96 18.33
C TYR A 89 -1.37 10.87 19.10
N ALA A 90 -1.42 10.76 20.43
CA ALA A 90 -0.22 10.55 21.25
C ALA A 90 0.45 9.20 20.99
N GLU A 91 -0.34 8.19 20.60
CA GLU A 91 0.14 6.84 20.31
C GLU A 91 0.38 6.59 18.82
N PHE A 92 0.27 7.63 17.98
CA PHE A 92 0.35 7.49 16.52
C PHE A 92 1.57 6.68 16.06
N ASP A 93 2.73 6.93 16.64
CA ASP A 93 3.98 6.30 16.18
C ASP A 93 4.05 4.79 16.43
N ARG A 94 3.15 4.24 17.28
CA ARG A 94 3.00 2.79 17.49
C ARG A 94 2.46 2.05 16.27
N ILE A 95 1.92 2.76 15.26
CA ILE A 95 1.55 2.16 13.97
C ILE A 95 2.73 1.44 13.30
N ARG A 96 3.97 1.82 13.63
CA ARG A 96 5.19 1.18 13.16
C ARG A 96 5.18 -0.32 13.43
N ASP A 97 4.76 -0.71 14.62
CA ASP A 97 4.82 -2.09 15.12
C ASP A 97 3.63 -2.93 14.66
N ASN A 98 2.68 -2.34 13.94
CA ASN A 98 1.53 -3.05 13.44
C ASN A 98 1.75 -3.54 12.00
N PRO A 99 1.96 -4.86 11.79
CA PRO A 99 2.22 -5.43 10.47
C PRO A 99 1.00 -5.43 9.54
N ASP A 100 -0.21 -5.25 10.09
CA ASP A 100 -1.43 -5.21 9.29
C ASP A 100 -1.62 -3.89 8.55
N ILE A 101 -0.91 -2.83 8.99
CA ILE A 101 -0.97 -1.50 8.36
C ILE A 101 0.07 -1.43 7.25
N ASP A 102 -0.39 -1.29 6.02
CA ASP A 102 0.44 -1.00 4.86
C ASP A 102 0.43 0.48 4.51
N ILE A 103 -0.72 1.11 4.61
CA ILE A 103 -0.98 2.48 4.16
C ILE A 103 -1.65 3.27 5.29
N VAL A 104 -1.16 4.47 5.51
CA VAL A 104 -1.79 5.45 6.41
C VAL A 104 -2.49 6.49 5.54
N TYR A 105 -3.81 6.60 5.71
CA TYR A 105 -4.61 7.61 5.02
C TYR A 105 -4.94 8.77 5.96
N ILE A 106 -4.40 9.93 5.65
CA ILE A 106 -4.48 11.14 6.47
C ILE A 106 -5.67 11.98 6.01
N VAL A 107 -6.64 12.13 6.91
CA VAL A 107 -7.90 12.86 6.69
C VAL A 107 -8.08 13.85 7.85
N LEU A 108 -7.10 14.75 7.95
CA LEU A 108 -6.96 15.74 9.02
C LEU A 108 -7.18 17.16 8.48
N PRO A 109 -7.23 18.19 9.34
CA PRO A 109 -7.06 19.57 8.92
C PRO A 109 -5.73 19.78 8.18
N ASN A 110 -5.74 20.63 7.16
CA ASN A 110 -4.62 20.81 6.23
C ASN A 110 -3.26 21.10 6.92
N SER A 111 -3.30 21.83 8.04
CA SER A 111 -2.10 22.16 8.83
C SER A 111 -1.42 20.95 9.48
N LEU A 112 -2.08 19.82 9.54
CA LEU A 112 -1.56 18.58 10.12
C LEU A 112 -1.13 17.56 9.05
N HIS A 113 -1.38 17.84 7.77
CA HIS A 113 -1.08 16.92 6.68
C HIS A 113 0.42 16.58 6.62
N ALA A 114 1.28 17.61 6.69
CA ALA A 114 2.72 17.40 6.59
C ALA A 114 3.27 16.60 7.79
N GLU A 115 2.91 17.00 9.01
CA GLU A 115 3.37 16.31 10.23
C GLU A 115 3.05 14.82 10.18
N TYR A 116 1.77 14.46 10.00
CA TYR A 116 1.35 13.06 10.07
C TYR A 116 1.80 12.24 8.85
N SER A 117 1.96 12.86 7.68
CA SER A 117 2.55 12.20 6.50
C SER A 117 4.02 11.83 6.74
N ILE A 118 4.81 12.75 7.29
CA ILE A 118 6.21 12.53 7.62
C ILE A 118 6.35 11.44 8.69
N ARG A 119 5.56 11.50 9.76
CA ARG A 119 5.55 10.48 10.83
C ARG A 119 5.15 9.10 10.31
N ALA A 120 4.14 9.02 9.44
CA ALA A 120 3.72 7.77 8.82
C ALA A 120 4.84 7.16 7.95
N ALA A 121 5.52 7.98 7.14
CA ALA A 121 6.66 7.53 6.35
C ALA A 121 7.81 7.04 7.23
N GLN A 122 8.13 7.75 8.32
CA GLN A 122 9.14 7.37 9.31
C GLN A 122 8.77 6.07 10.07
N ALA A 123 7.48 5.83 10.23
CA ALA A 123 6.96 4.56 10.75
C ALA A 123 7.03 3.41 9.73
N GLY A 124 7.56 3.65 8.53
CA GLY A 124 7.71 2.65 7.49
C GLY A 124 6.43 2.33 6.73
N LYS A 125 5.42 3.21 6.77
CA LYS A 125 4.15 3.00 6.09
C LYS A 125 4.07 3.83 4.81
N HIS A 126 3.34 3.35 3.80
CA HIS A 126 2.95 4.17 2.66
C HIS A 126 1.96 5.23 3.10
N VAL A 127 1.94 6.35 2.41
CA VAL A 127 1.14 7.52 2.79
C VAL A 127 0.14 7.85 1.69
N MET A 128 -1.12 7.96 2.07
CA MET A 128 -2.16 8.63 1.32
C MET A 128 -2.63 9.84 2.13
N CYS A 129 -2.68 11.01 1.52
CA CYS A 129 -3.06 12.25 2.21
C CYS A 129 -4.16 12.95 1.42
N GLU A 130 -5.15 13.49 2.12
CA GLU A 130 -6.18 14.32 1.50
C GLU A 130 -5.60 15.60 0.90
N LYS A 131 -6.36 16.12 -0.06
CA LYS A 131 -6.06 17.42 -0.66
C LYS A 131 -6.52 18.57 0.29
N PRO A 132 -5.87 19.75 0.23
CA PRO A 132 -4.61 20.02 -0.43
C PRO A 132 -3.43 19.30 0.26
N MET A 133 -2.34 19.06 -0.46
CA MET A 133 -1.20 18.27 0.04
C MET A 133 -0.67 18.80 1.38
N ALA A 134 -0.45 20.12 1.48
CA ALA A 134 -0.03 20.80 2.70
C ALA A 134 -0.38 22.31 2.61
N VAL A 135 0.00 23.09 3.61
CA VAL A 135 -0.28 24.54 3.66
C VAL A 135 0.86 25.40 3.08
N SER A 136 1.99 24.78 2.71
CA SER A 136 3.11 25.46 2.07
C SER A 136 3.90 24.56 1.13
N VAL A 137 4.63 25.16 0.19
CA VAL A 137 5.53 24.43 -0.71
C VAL A 137 6.64 23.72 0.07
N ALA A 138 7.17 24.35 1.11
CA ALA A 138 8.20 23.74 1.96
C ALA A 138 7.70 22.47 2.64
N GLU A 139 6.47 22.47 3.15
CA GLU A 139 5.85 21.27 3.73
C GLU A 139 5.63 20.17 2.67
N CYS A 140 5.17 20.53 1.48
CA CYS A 140 5.03 19.55 0.39
C CYS A 140 6.37 18.89 0.05
N GLN A 141 7.45 19.67 -0.04
CA GLN A 141 8.80 19.17 -0.28
C GLN A 141 9.28 18.27 0.86
N ALA A 142 9.01 18.64 2.11
CA ALA A 142 9.35 17.82 3.28
C ALA A 142 8.63 16.46 3.27
N MET A 143 7.32 16.42 2.92
CA MET A 143 6.57 15.18 2.78
C MET A 143 7.18 14.27 1.70
N ILE A 144 7.49 14.83 0.52
CA ILE A 144 8.10 14.08 -0.59
C ILE A 144 9.45 13.52 -0.14
N ALA A 145 10.30 14.34 0.47
CA ALA A 145 11.64 13.94 0.92
C ALA A 145 11.57 12.84 1.99
N ALA A 146 10.64 12.96 2.95
CA ALA A 146 10.47 11.96 4.00
C ALA A 146 10.03 10.60 3.44
N CYS A 147 9.06 10.59 2.53
CA CYS A 147 8.60 9.37 1.88
C CYS A 147 9.69 8.73 1.01
N ALA A 148 10.43 9.54 0.24
CA ALA A 148 11.55 9.06 -0.57
C ALA A 148 12.66 8.47 0.30
N LYS A 149 13.06 9.14 1.39
CA LYS A 149 14.07 8.66 2.34
C LYS A 149 13.66 7.33 2.98
N ALA A 150 12.38 7.17 3.29
CA ALA A 150 11.86 5.94 3.89
C ALA A 150 11.60 4.82 2.85
N GLY A 151 11.75 5.06 1.55
CA GLY A 151 11.39 4.13 0.49
C GLY A 151 9.87 3.85 0.44
N ARG A 152 9.05 4.84 0.83
CA ARG A 152 7.60 4.73 0.88
C ARG A 152 6.95 5.61 -0.19
N LYS A 153 5.78 5.16 -0.67
CA LYS A 153 5.00 5.90 -1.66
C LYS A 153 4.17 6.97 -0.97
N LEU A 154 4.04 8.12 -1.61
CA LEU A 154 3.15 9.20 -1.23
C LEU A 154 2.12 9.41 -2.34
N MET A 155 0.86 9.40 -1.99
CA MET A 155 -0.26 9.71 -2.88
C MET A 155 -1.11 10.82 -2.25
N ILE A 156 -1.53 11.77 -3.07
CA ILE A 156 -2.47 12.81 -2.66
C ILE A 156 -3.84 12.51 -3.26
N GLY A 157 -4.89 12.65 -2.45
CA GLY A 157 -6.27 12.29 -2.78
C GLY A 157 -6.96 13.23 -3.78
N TYR A 158 -6.31 13.53 -4.91
CA TYR A 158 -6.92 14.25 -6.03
C TYR A 158 -7.80 13.29 -6.84
N ARG A 159 -9.00 13.00 -6.33
CA ARG A 159 -9.91 12.01 -6.90
C ARG A 159 -10.27 12.28 -8.36
N SER A 160 -10.39 13.54 -8.78
CA SER A 160 -10.69 13.92 -10.16
C SER A 160 -9.65 13.47 -11.20
N ARG A 161 -8.48 12.99 -10.78
CA ARG A 161 -7.53 12.31 -11.67
C ARG A 161 -7.94 10.89 -12.05
N PHE A 162 -8.89 10.32 -11.34
CA PHE A 162 -9.31 8.92 -11.45
C PHE A 162 -10.79 8.80 -11.81
N GLU A 163 -11.49 9.93 -11.97
CA GLU A 163 -12.84 9.97 -12.48
C GLU A 163 -12.78 9.85 -14.01
N PRO A 164 -13.68 9.07 -14.63
CA PRO A 164 -13.78 8.92 -16.09
C PRO A 164 -14.18 10.22 -16.80
#